data_0f5547e0883b0c24b22db3fd6db26beb
#
_entry.id   0f5547e0883b0c24b22db3fd6db26beb
#
_cell.length_a   1.000
_cell.length_b   1.000
_cell.length_c   1.000
_cell.angle_alpha   90.00
_cell.angle_beta   90.00
_cell.angle_gamma   90.00
#
_symmetry.space_group_name_H-M   'P 1'
#
loop_
_entity.id
_entity.type
_entity.pdbx_description
1 polymer ?
#
loop_
_entity_poly.entity_id
_entity_poly.type
_entity_poly.pdbx_seq_one_letter_code
_entity_poly.pdbx_strand_id
1 'polypeptide(L)'
;MTAGKGVVHSEMPTPQLLRDGGNMEGFQFWVNLPKAKKMIEPRYQDTPPENIPEVKTNDGKVSIHVLAGSSLGMILIQSLDLLV
;
A
#
# COMPACT_ATOMS: atom_id res chain seq x y z
N MET A 1 -0.57 2.73 -5.02
CA MET A 1 -0.55 3.58 -6.24
C MET A 1 0.25 2.88 -7.32
N THR A 2 -0.27 2.84 -8.54
CA THR A 2 0.44 2.37 -9.74
C THR A 2 0.65 3.57 -10.65
N ALA A 3 1.89 3.99 -10.84
CA ALA A 3 2.20 5.19 -11.61
C ALA A 3 1.97 5.01 -13.13
N GLY A 4 2.22 3.80 -13.65
CA GLY A 4 2.04 3.53 -15.07
C GLY A 4 2.74 4.56 -15.96
N LYS A 5 2.02 5.12 -16.92
CA LYS A 5 2.53 6.18 -17.82
C LYS A 5 2.71 7.56 -17.15
N GLY A 6 2.45 7.65 -15.87
CA GLY A 6 2.63 8.85 -15.07
C GLY A 6 1.38 9.26 -14.31
N VAL A 7 1.56 9.74 -13.08
CA VAL A 7 0.50 10.25 -12.21
C VAL A 7 1.01 11.43 -11.42
N VAL A 8 0.19 12.47 -11.33
CA VAL A 8 0.45 13.60 -10.44
C VAL A 8 -0.34 13.37 -9.15
N HIS A 9 0.33 13.43 -8.03
CA HIS A 9 -0.28 13.23 -6.70
C HIS A 9 0.41 14.09 -5.66
N SER A 10 -0.16 14.14 -4.47
CA SER A 10 0.45 14.76 -3.30
C SER A 10 0.43 13.80 -2.13
N GLU A 11 1.49 13.82 -1.34
CA GLU A 11 1.59 13.10 -0.07
C GLU A 11 1.62 14.13 1.05
N MET A 12 0.57 14.17 1.85
CA MET A 12 0.43 15.15 2.92
C MET A 12 0.43 14.43 4.28
N PRO A 13 1.06 15.01 5.30
CA PRO A 13 0.89 14.54 6.67
C PRO A 13 -0.59 14.57 7.08
N THR A 14 -0.93 13.74 8.07
CA THR A 14 -2.29 13.76 8.60
C THR A 14 -2.67 15.14 9.15
N PRO A 15 -3.94 15.54 9.14
CA PRO A 15 -4.37 16.80 9.73
C PRO A 15 -3.96 16.94 11.20
N GLN A 16 -3.91 15.85 11.95
CA GLN A 16 -3.44 15.86 13.33
C GLN A 16 -1.96 16.23 13.41
N LEU A 17 -1.11 15.59 12.60
CA LEU A 17 0.32 15.87 12.59
C LEU A 17 0.62 17.31 12.14
N LEU A 18 -0.18 17.84 11.20
CA LEU A 18 -0.06 19.23 10.78
C LEU A 18 -0.43 20.22 11.89
N ARG A 19 -1.41 19.88 12.74
CA ARG A 19 -1.80 20.77 13.87
C ARG A 19 -0.83 20.69 15.04
N ASP A 20 -0.46 19.47 15.42
CA ASP A 20 0.21 19.21 16.69
C ASP A 20 1.73 19.12 16.54
N GLY A 21 2.21 19.02 15.31
CA GLY A 21 3.61 18.70 15.02
C GLY A 21 3.97 17.28 15.40
N GLY A 22 5.25 16.95 15.34
CA GLY A 22 5.77 15.64 15.72
C GLY A 22 6.67 15.04 14.64
N ASN A 23 7.11 13.81 14.88
CA ASN A 23 7.91 13.06 13.94
C ASN A 23 7.02 12.10 13.13
N MET A 24 7.28 12.01 11.84
CA MET A 24 6.72 11.00 10.98
C MET A 24 7.85 10.09 10.50
N GLU A 25 7.74 8.81 10.83
CA GLU A 25 8.70 7.81 10.39
C GLU A 25 7.97 6.77 9.54
N GLY A 26 8.62 6.28 8.49
CA GLY A 26 8.02 5.30 7.61
C GLY A 26 8.99 4.77 6.57
N PHE A 27 8.52 3.76 5.85
CA PHE A 27 9.22 3.20 4.71
C PHE A 27 8.35 3.36 3.47
N GLN A 28 8.93 3.78 2.36
CA GLN A 28 8.28 3.80 1.07
C GLN A 28 8.85 2.67 0.20
N PHE A 29 7.98 1.74 -0.20
CA PHE A 29 8.38 0.62 -1.05
C PHE A 29 8.06 0.94 -2.51
N TRP A 30 9.06 0.76 -3.36
CA TRP A 30 8.92 0.92 -4.79
C TRP A 30 9.00 -0.44 -5.47
N VAL A 31 7.94 -0.80 -6.20
CA VAL A 31 7.89 -2.00 -7.03
C VAL A 31 7.96 -1.58 -8.49
N ASN A 32 8.94 -2.09 -9.20
CA ASN A 32 9.14 -1.74 -10.60
C ASN A 32 8.17 -2.54 -11.48
N LEU A 33 7.39 -1.84 -12.31
CA LEU A 33 6.52 -2.50 -13.28
C LEU A 33 7.36 -3.19 -14.37
N PRO A 34 6.94 -4.38 -14.83
CA PRO A 34 7.57 -5.03 -15.98
C PRO A 34 7.43 -4.16 -17.23
N LYS A 35 8.35 -4.33 -18.16
CA LYS A 35 8.44 -3.51 -19.40
C LYS A 35 7.08 -3.38 -20.11
N ALA A 36 6.33 -4.47 -20.24
CA ALA A 36 5.05 -4.50 -20.92
C ALA A 36 3.95 -3.66 -20.21
N LYS A 37 4.13 -3.36 -18.91
CA LYS A 37 3.14 -2.65 -18.10
C LYS A 37 3.58 -1.25 -17.68
N LYS A 38 4.75 -0.79 -18.10
CA LYS A 38 5.26 0.54 -17.71
C LYS A 38 4.37 1.69 -18.12
N MET A 39 3.66 1.55 -19.24
CA MET A 39 2.83 2.60 -19.85
C MET A 39 1.33 2.38 -19.67
N ILE A 40 0.90 1.53 -18.73
CA ILE A 40 -0.53 1.36 -18.43
C ILE A 40 -1.10 2.63 -17.79
N GLU A 41 -2.43 2.71 -17.76
CA GLU A 41 -3.12 3.81 -17.09
C GLU A 41 -2.76 3.84 -15.59
N PRO A 42 -2.49 5.02 -15.03
CA PRO A 42 -2.17 5.14 -13.62
C PRO A 42 -3.40 4.84 -12.75
N ARG A 43 -3.15 4.31 -11.54
CA ARG A 43 -4.17 4.08 -10.54
C ARG A 43 -3.71 4.58 -9.19
N TYR A 44 -4.55 5.37 -8.56
CA TYR A 44 -4.36 5.79 -7.18
C TYR A 44 -5.47 5.21 -6.32
N GLN A 45 -5.08 4.58 -5.22
CA GLN A 45 -6.01 4.00 -4.25
C GLN A 45 -5.50 4.35 -2.85
N ASP A 46 -6.38 4.90 -2.06
CA ASP A 46 -6.15 5.10 -0.64
C ASP A 46 -6.83 3.96 0.13
N THR A 47 -6.10 3.37 1.06
CA THR A 47 -6.62 2.30 1.90
C THR A 47 -6.54 2.73 3.35
N PRO A 48 -7.66 3.10 3.95
CA PRO A 48 -7.67 3.45 5.35
C PRO A 48 -7.27 2.23 6.22
N PRO A 49 -6.68 2.46 7.40
CA PRO A 49 -6.15 1.40 8.25
C PRO A 49 -7.15 0.28 8.57
N GLU A 50 -8.43 0.61 8.73
CA GLU A 50 -9.50 -0.36 9.01
C GLU A 50 -9.77 -1.33 7.87
N ASN A 51 -9.35 -1.00 6.65
CA ASN A 51 -9.51 -1.85 5.47
C ASN A 51 -8.26 -2.69 5.17
N ILE A 52 -7.21 -2.56 5.98
CA ILE A 52 -6.00 -3.37 5.85
C ILE A 52 -6.20 -4.67 6.62
N PRO A 53 -6.26 -5.84 5.93
CA PRO A 53 -6.44 -7.11 6.61
C PRO A 53 -5.27 -7.42 7.55
N GLU A 54 -5.59 -7.82 8.76
CA GLU A 54 -4.64 -8.38 9.71
C GLU A 54 -4.89 -9.88 9.86
N VAL A 55 -3.84 -10.68 9.74
CA VAL A 55 -3.87 -12.11 10.02
C VAL A 55 -2.80 -12.47 11.02
N LYS A 56 -3.11 -13.47 11.84
CA LYS A 56 -2.17 -13.99 12.84
C LYS A 56 -1.83 -15.44 12.55
N THR A 57 -0.61 -15.82 12.88
CA THR A 57 -0.22 -17.23 12.87
C THR A 57 -1.02 -18.01 13.90
N ASN A 58 -1.14 -19.33 13.72
CA ASN A 58 -1.94 -20.19 14.60
C ASN A 58 -1.50 -20.15 16.07
N ASP A 59 -0.21 -19.87 16.32
CA ASP A 59 0.36 -19.71 17.66
C ASP A 59 0.20 -18.28 18.21
N GLY A 60 -0.37 -17.37 17.41
CA GLY A 60 -0.60 -15.97 17.79
C GLY A 60 0.65 -15.10 17.95
N LYS A 61 1.82 -15.64 17.63
CA LYS A 61 3.09 -14.93 17.86
C LYS A 61 3.46 -13.93 16.77
N VAL A 62 2.88 -14.07 15.59
CA VAL A 62 3.15 -13.18 14.47
C VAL A 62 1.83 -12.59 13.97
N SER A 63 1.81 -11.27 13.83
CA SER A 63 0.74 -10.52 13.19
C SER A 63 1.23 -9.97 11.85
N ILE A 64 0.44 -10.17 10.81
CA ILE A 64 0.76 -9.76 9.45
C ILE A 64 -0.34 -8.82 8.95
N HIS A 65 0.03 -7.59 8.62
CA HIS A 65 -0.84 -6.66 7.92
C HIS A 65 -0.62 -6.81 6.41
N VAL A 66 -1.67 -7.23 5.71
CA VAL A 66 -1.58 -7.47 4.25
C VAL A 66 -1.80 -6.14 3.54
N LEU A 67 -0.72 -5.42 3.26
CA LEU A 67 -0.76 -4.13 2.55
C LEU A 67 -1.02 -4.30 1.06
N ALA A 68 -0.58 -5.42 0.49
CA ALA A 68 -0.72 -5.72 -0.92
C ALA A 68 -0.57 -7.23 -1.15
N GLY A 69 -1.34 -7.78 -2.09
CA GLY A 69 -1.27 -9.21 -2.42
C GLY A 69 -2.03 -10.10 -1.45
N SER A 70 -1.50 -11.27 -1.17
CA SER A 70 -2.14 -12.25 -0.30
C SER A 70 -1.17 -12.86 0.72
N SER A 71 -1.67 -13.13 1.91
CA SER A 71 -0.94 -13.85 2.95
C SER A 71 -1.91 -14.62 3.83
N LEU A 72 -1.59 -15.87 4.16
CA LEU A 72 -2.38 -16.73 5.06
C LEU A 72 -3.89 -16.74 4.74
N GLY A 73 -4.26 -16.78 3.45
CA GLY A 73 -5.64 -16.80 3.00
C GLY A 73 -6.36 -15.46 2.98
N MET A 74 -5.74 -14.38 3.45
CA MET A 74 -6.26 -13.02 3.29
C MET A 74 -5.66 -12.34 2.07
N ILE A 75 -6.48 -11.56 1.38
CA ILE A 75 -6.11 -10.88 0.14
C ILE A 75 -6.47 -9.40 0.26
N LEU A 76 -5.52 -8.54 -0.07
CA LEU A 76 -5.81 -7.15 -0.38
C LEU A 76 -5.78 -6.96 -1.90
N ILE A 77 -6.95 -6.73 -2.48
CA ILE A 77 -7.15 -6.74 -3.95
C ILE A 77 -6.51 -5.52 -4.65
N GLN A 78 -6.15 -4.49 -3.91
CA GLN A 78 -5.64 -3.25 -4.49
C GLN A 78 -4.34 -3.38 -5.30
N SER A 79 -3.67 -4.51 -5.17
CA SER A 79 -2.35 -4.70 -5.76
C SER A 79 -2.27 -5.78 -6.83
N LEU A 80 -3.40 -6.31 -7.29
CA LEU A 80 -3.40 -7.34 -8.34
C LEU A 80 -2.65 -6.92 -9.60
N ASP A 81 -2.53 -5.63 -9.85
CA ASP A 81 -1.77 -5.10 -10.98
C ASP A 81 -0.26 -4.98 -10.70
N LEU A 82 0.16 -5.15 -9.45
CA LEU A 82 1.57 -5.11 -9.04
C LEU A 82 2.23 -6.49 -9.05
N LEU A 83 1.45 -7.56 -9.00
CA LEU A 83 1.93 -8.93 -8.84
C LEU A 83 2.00 -9.74 -10.14
N VAL A 84 1.76 -9.11 -11.25
CA VAL A 84 1.76 -9.82 -12.55
C VAL A 84 2.87 -9.32 -13.44
#